data_093cc71eebae1160f82903590e7863fd
#
_entry.id   093cc71eebae1160f82903590e7863fd
#
_cell.length_a   1.000
_cell.length_b   1.000
_cell.length_c   1.000
_cell.angle_alpha   90.00
_cell.angle_beta   90.00
_cell.angle_gamma   90.00
#
_symmetry.space_group_name_H-M   'P 1'
#
loop_
_entity.id
_entity.type
_entity.pdbx_description
1 polymer ?
#
loop_
_entity_poly.entity_id
_entity_poly.type
_entity_poly.pdbx_seq_one_letter_code
_entity_poly.pdbx_strand_id
1 'polypeptide(L)'
;IHPMWEQAKSDYYITASELLSYQAIKKWGAVENVLPLGIPISPKFSKKVPPAEARKALGIADKFTVLVMMGSMGYGTHTLDMLKKLDSLEEDFQILVVCGSNDKLKAKVDKMKRRKDILTYGFVNNVDVLMDACNCIITKPGGLSTSEALAKRLPILMLDPIPGQEDR
;
A
#
# COMPACT_ATOMS: atom_id res chain seq x y z
N ILE A 1 -6.33 -0.95 -19.78
CA ILE A 1 -4.92 -0.61 -20.06
C ILE A 1 -4.90 0.75 -20.74
N HIS A 2 -4.05 1.66 -20.27
CA HIS A 2 -3.98 3.04 -20.79
C HIS A 2 -3.42 3.04 -22.23
N PRO A 3 -3.98 3.82 -23.18
CA PRO A 3 -3.55 3.84 -24.58
C PRO A 3 -2.05 4.14 -24.81
N MET A 4 -1.39 4.87 -23.90
CA MET A 4 0.06 5.11 -24.00
C MET A 4 0.91 3.84 -23.97
N TRP A 5 0.45 2.77 -23.33
CA TRP A 5 1.16 1.49 -23.28
C TRP A 5 1.02 0.69 -24.59
N GLU A 6 0.10 1.09 -25.47
CA GLU A 6 -0.17 0.40 -26.74
C GLU A 6 0.87 0.70 -27.82
N GLN A 7 1.70 1.71 -27.61
CA GLN A 7 2.69 2.16 -28.62
C GLN A 7 4.03 1.42 -28.54
N ALA A 8 4.28 0.70 -27.44
CA ALA A 8 5.53 -0.03 -27.26
C ALA A 8 5.40 -1.45 -27.83
N LYS A 9 6.20 -1.79 -28.86
CA LYS A 9 6.41 -3.17 -29.27
C LYS A 9 7.40 -3.81 -28.30
N SER A 10 6.94 -4.85 -27.59
CA SER A 10 7.74 -5.66 -26.67
C SER A 10 7.65 -7.11 -27.07
N ASP A 11 8.69 -7.90 -26.78
CA ASP A 11 8.70 -9.33 -27.04
C ASP A 11 7.70 -10.06 -26.14
N TYR A 12 7.52 -9.58 -24.90
CA TYR A 12 6.57 -10.12 -23.93
C TYR A 12 5.87 -9.01 -23.16
N TYR A 13 4.63 -9.29 -22.79
CA TYR A 13 3.79 -8.42 -21.95
C TYR A 13 3.42 -9.16 -20.67
N ILE A 14 3.83 -8.64 -19.52
CA ILE A 14 3.43 -9.18 -18.21
C ILE A 14 2.19 -8.44 -17.74
N THR A 15 1.13 -9.17 -17.42
CA THR A 15 -0.13 -8.60 -16.93
C THR A 15 -0.38 -9.00 -15.47
N ALA A 16 -1.13 -8.15 -14.76
CA ALA A 16 -1.44 -8.36 -13.35
C ALA A 16 -2.44 -9.50 -13.12
N SER A 17 -3.20 -9.91 -14.13
CA SER A 17 -4.17 -11.00 -14.04
C SER A 17 -4.56 -11.51 -15.44
N GLU A 18 -5.17 -12.69 -15.49
CA GLU A 18 -5.74 -13.25 -16.73
C GLU A 18 -6.79 -12.34 -17.37
N LEU A 19 -7.59 -11.65 -16.56
CA LEU A 19 -8.60 -10.71 -17.05
C LEU A 19 -7.95 -9.57 -17.85
N LEU A 20 -6.81 -9.04 -17.39
CA LEU A 20 -6.05 -8.03 -18.11
C LEU A 20 -5.32 -8.59 -19.31
N SER A 21 -4.93 -9.87 -19.30
CA SER A 21 -4.35 -10.55 -20.44
C SER A 21 -5.33 -10.61 -21.60
N TYR A 22 -6.60 -10.90 -21.35
CA TYR A 22 -7.62 -10.90 -22.38
C TYR A 22 -7.74 -9.53 -23.09
N GLN A 23 -7.66 -8.44 -22.34
CA GLN A 23 -7.65 -7.09 -22.91
C GLN A 23 -6.38 -6.83 -23.73
N ALA A 24 -5.23 -7.29 -23.24
CA ALA A 24 -3.94 -7.15 -23.91
C ALA A 24 -3.93 -7.94 -25.25
N ILE A 25 -4.37 -9.19 -25.24
CA ILE A 25 -4.45 -10.05 -26.42
C ILE A 25 -5.36 -9.42 -27.49
N LYS A 26 -6.51 -8.90 -27.10
CA LYS A 26 -7.44 -8.24 -28.00
C LYS A 26 -6.82 -7.02 -28.71
N LYS A 27 -5.88 -6.34 -28.05
CA LYS A 27 -5.22 -5.14 -28.58
C LYS A 27 -3.93 -5.43 -29.33
N TRP A 28 -3.12 -6.38 -28.86
CA TRP A 28 -1.77 -6.64 -29.38
C TRP A 28 -1.63 -7.95 -30.15
N GLY A 29 -2.67 -8.77 -30.21
CA GLY A 29 -2.84 -9.84 -31.21
C GLY A 29 -2.05 -11.14 -31.02
N ALA A 30 -1.19 -11.26 -29.99
CA ALA A 30 -0.39 -12.48 -29.79
C ALA A 30 -0.62 -13.05 -28.38
N VAL A 31 -1.32 -14.18 -28.28
CA VAL A 31 -1.67 -14.86 -27.02
C VAL A 31 -0.42 -15.36 -26.29
N GLU A 32 0.54 -15.89 -27.05
CA GLU A 32 1.77 -16.52 -26.56
C GLU A 32 2.75 -15.56 -25.88
N ASN A 33 2.63 -14.27 -26.18
CA ASN A 33 3.52 -13.24 -25.64
C ASN A 33 2.93 -12.50 -24.43
N VAL A 34 1.70 -12.84 -24.01
CA VAL A 34 1.04 -12.20 -22.85
C VAL A 34 1.05 -13.16 -21.67
N LEU A 35 1.78 -12.80 -20.63
CA LEU A 35 2.04 -13.64 -19.45
C LEU A 35 1.32 -13.06 -18.24
N PRO A 36 0.28 -13.71 -17.69
CA PRO A 36 -0.45 -13.26 -16.51
C PRO A 36 0.28 -13.62 -15.21
N LEU A 37 1.48 -13.08 -15.01
CA LEU A 37 2.35 -13.43 -13.88
C LEU A 37 2.05 -12.63 -12.61
N GLY A 38 1.10 -11.70 -12.64
CA GLY A 38 0.84 -10.83 -11.52
C GLY A 38 1.74 -9.58 -11.48
N ILE A 39 1.62 -8.79 -10.43
CA ILE A 39 2.48 -7.63 -10.19
C ILE A 39 3.73 -8.12 -9.43
N PRO A 40 4.93 -7.95 -9.97
CA PRO A 40 6.14 -8.39 -9.30
C PRO A 40 6.40 -7.55 -8.04
N ILE A 41 6.64 -8.23 -6.92
CA ILE A 41 6.98 -7.63 -5.64
C ILE A 41 8.35 -8.16 -5.16
N SER A 42 8.98 -7.43 -4.26
CA SER A 42 10.26 -7.87 -3.68
C SER A 42 10.09 -9.17 -2.89
N PRO A 43 11.04 -10.13 -2.99
CA PRO A 43 11.01 -11.40 -2.24
C PRO A 43 10.89 -11.23 -0.72
N LYS A 44 11.26 -10.09 -0.16
CA LYS A 44 11.13 -9.82 1.28
C LYS A 44 9.68 -9.86 1.77
N PHE A 45 8.69 -9.58 0.89
CA PHE A 45 7.27 -9.68 1.24
C PHE A 45 6.73 -11.11 1.29
N SER A 46 7.46 -12.09 0.74
CA SER A 46 7.11 -13.52 0.86
C SER A 46 7.47 -14.10 2.23
N LYS A 47 8.36 -13.45 2.98
CA LYS A 47 8.70 -13.84 4.34
C LYS A 47 7.73 -13.16 5.31
N LYS A 48 7.18 -13.91 6.26
CA LYS A 48 6.30 -13.38 7.30
C LYS A 48 6.94 -13.56 8.67
N VAL A 49 7.00 -12.46 9.41
CA VAL A 49 7.44 -12.44 10.82
C VAL A 49 6.18 -12.36 11.69
N PRO A 50 6.13 -13.07 12.85
CA PRO A 50 5.03 -12.91 13.80
C PRO A 50 4.84 -11.45 14.22
N PRO A 51 3.60 -10.93 14.30
CA PRO A 51 3.34 -9.51 14.59
C PRO A 51 4.01 -9.02 15.88
N ALA A 52 4.00 -9.81 16.94
CA ALA A 52 4.65 -9.45 18.21
C ALA A 52 6.18 -9.27 18.06
N GLU A 53 6.83 -10.13 17.27
CA GLU A 53 8.27 -10.00 16.99
C GLU A 53 8.57 -8.76 16.15
N ALA A 54 7.75 -8.50 15.13
CA ALA A 54 7.89 -7.33 14.29
C ALA A 54 7.68 -6.04 15.10
N ARG A 55 6.67 -5.99 16.01
CA ARG A 55 6.45 -4.87 16.93
C ARG A 55 7.62 -4.66 17.86
N LYS A 56 8.16 -5.74 18.41
CA LYS A 56 9.36 -5.69 19.27
C LYS A 56 10.57 -5.12 18.51
N ALA A 57 10.79 -5.57 17.26
CA ALA A 57 11.87 -5.07 16.42
C ALA A 57 11.72 -3.57 16.07
N LEU A 58 10.48 -3.08 15.96
CA LEU A 58 10.17 -1.68 15.73
C LEU A 58 10.15 -0.83 17.01
N GLY A 59 10.25 -1.45 18.20
CA GLY A 59 10.17 -0.76 19.48
C GLY A 59 8.80 -0.14 19.78
N ILE A 60 7.71 -0.74 19.26
CA ILE A 60 6.34 -0.28 19.46
C ILE A 60 5.56 -1.19 20.40
N ALA A 61 4.44 -0.70 20.94
CA ALA A 61 3.59 -1.46 21.84
C ALA A 61 3.00 -2.72 21.16
N ASP A 62 2.84 -3.81 21.93
CA ASP A 62 2.19 -5.03 21.44
C ASP A 62 0.68 -4.93 21.59
N LYS A 63 0.04 -4.17 20.70
CA LYS A 63 -1.41 -3.98 20.62
C LYS A 63 -1.89 -3.91 19.19
N PHE A 64 -3.20 -3.85 18.98
CA PHE A 64 -3.76 -3.72 17.63
C PHE A 64 -3.13 -2.54 16.88
N THR A 65 -2.64 -2.78 15.68
CA THR A 65 -1.84 -1.80 14.94
C THR A 65 -2.41 -1.63 13.53
N VAL A 66 -2.66 -0.39 13.14
CA VAL A 66 -3.15 0.00 11.82
C VAL A 66 -2.01 0.66 11.04
N LEU A 67 -1.72 0.18 9.84
CA LEU A 67 -0.80 0.83 8.92
C LEU A 67 -1.57 1.78 8.01
N VAL A 68 -1.15 3.03 7.91
CA VAL A 68 -1.66 4.01 6.95
C VAL A 68 -0.57 4.34 5.94
N MET A 69 -0.79 3.98 4.66
CA MET A 69 0.19 4.18 3.61
C MET A 69 -0.50 4.58 2.30
N MET A 70 -0.46 5.87 1.94
CA MET A 70 -1.17 6.44 0.80
C MET A 70 -0.27 6.62 -0.44
N GLY A 71 0.68 5.69 -0.64
CA GLY A 71 1.64 5.69 -1.75
C GLY A 71 2.90 6.50 -1.48
N SER A 72 3.91 6.33 -2.36
CA SER A 72 5.28 6.87 -2.17
C SER A 72 5.34 8.40 -2.06
N MET A 73 4.39 9.11 -2.65
CA MET A 73 4.29 10.57 -2.57
C MET A 73 3.35 11.05 -1.47
N GLY A 74 2.80 10.15 -0.64
CA GLY A 74 1.86 10.49 0.42
C GLY A 74 0.61 11.21 -0.11
N TYR A 75 0.11 10.81 -1.28
CA TYR A 75 -1.12 11.36 -1.84
C TYR A 75 -2.29 11.06 -0.92
N GLY A 76 -3.00 12.09 -0.55
CA GLY A 76 -4.22 11.99 0.24
C GLY A 76 -4.56 13.36 0.80
N THR A 77 -5.36 14.14 0.08
CA THR A 77 -5.94 15.39 0.60
C THR A 77 -6.72 15.13 1.88
N HIS A 78 -7.22 13.90 2.06
CA HIS A 78 -8.05 13.48 3.20
C HIS A 78 -7.31 12.69 4.28
N THR A 79 -5.98 12.44 4.12
CA THR A 79 -5.22 11.63 5.09
C THR A 79 -5.29 12.18 6.50
N LEU A 80 -5.17 13.50 6.69
CA LEU A 80 -5.25 14.12 8.01
C LEU A 80 -6.65 14.01 8.63
N ASP A 81 -7.71 14.16 7.84
CA ASP A 81 -9.07 14.06 8.36
C ASP A 81 -9.43 12.61 8.68
N MET A 82 -8.94 11.66 7.90
CA MET A 82 -9.02 10.24 8.23
C MET A 82 -8.28 9.92 9.53
N LEU A 83 -7.05 10.40 9.70
CA LEU A 83 -6.29 10.20 10.94
C LEU A 83 -7.00 10.79 12.16
N LYS A 84 -7.61 11.98 12.05
CA LYS A 84 -8.43 12.57 13.11
C LYS A 84 -9.63 11.69 13.47
N LYS A 85 -10.31 11.13 12.46
CA LYS A 85 -11.43 10.20 12.67
C LYS A 85 -10.96 8.94 13.38
N LEU A 86 -9.87 8.33 12.94
CA LEU A 86 -9.28 7.16 13.60
C LEU A 86 -8.86 7.47 15.05
N ASP A 87 -8.27 8.64 15.28
CA ASP A 87 -7.85 9.08 16.61
C ASP A 87 -9.03 9.30 17.57
N SER A 88 -10.22 9.62 17.03
CA SER A 88 -11.44 9.85 17.81
C SER A 88 -12.18 8.56 18.21
N LEU A 89 -11.84 7.41 17.63
CA LEU A 89 -12.45 6.13 17.98
C LEU A 89 -12.09 5.74 19.43
N GLU A 90 -12.99 5.03 20.12
CA GLU A 90 -12.78 4.65 21.52
C GLU A 90 -11.87 3.42 21.67
N GLU A 91 -11.82 2.56 20.66
CA GLU A 91 -11.02 1.33 20.65
C GLU A 91 -9.53 1.61 20.87
N ASP A 92 -8.86 0.76 21.67
CA ASP A 92 -7.43 0.88 21.90
C ASP A 92 -6.61 0.24 20.77
N PHE A 93 -5.99 1.10 19.96
CA PHE A 93 -5.06 0.71 18.92
C PHE A 93 -4.03 1.81 18.67
N GLN A 94 -2.95 1.45 18.00
CA GLN A 94 -1.92 2.38 17.55
C GLN A 94 -1.90 2.47 16.01
N ILE A 95 -1.34 3.55 15.49
CA ILE A 95 -1.31 3.84 14.06
C ILE A 95 0.13 4.07 13.61
N LEU A 96 0.56 3.37 12.58
CA LEU A 96 1.80 3.64 11.87
C LEU A 96 1.47 4.39 10.58
N VAL A 97 2.02 5.58 10.39
CA VAL A 97 1.76 6.41 9.21
C VAL A 97 3.03 6.53 8.38
N VAL A 98 3.01 6.01 7.16
CA VAL A 98 4.11 6.16 6.20
C VAL A 98 3.76 7.26 5.21
N CYS A 99 4.46 8.39 5.34
CA CYS A 99 4.27 9.59 4.52
C CYS A 99 5.10 9.57 3.22
N GLY A 100 6.02 8.59 3.06
CA GLY A 100 6.92 8.54 1.92
C GLY A 100 7.79 9.80 1.84
N SER A 101 7.92 10.39 0.66
CA SER A 101 8.66 11.62 0.42
C SER A 101 7.88 12.91 0.72
N ASN A 102 6.68 12.80 1.31
CA ASN A 102 5.85 13.97 1.63
C ASN A 102 6.16 14.52 3.03
N ASP A 103 7.26 15.27 3.15
CA ASP A 103 7.68 15.92 4.40
C ASP A 103 6.64 16.89 4.96
N LYS A 104 5.85 17.53 4.07
CA LYS A 104 4.76 18.43 4.51
C LYS A 104 3.65 17.68 5.21
N LEU A 105 3.27 16.50 4.71
CA LEU A 105 2.30 15.64 5.36
C LEU A 105 2.84 15.15 6.70
N LYS A 106 4.09 14.65 6.71
CA LYS A 106 4.76 14.20 7.93
C LYS A 106 4.73 15.26 9.01
N ALA A 107 5.17 16.50 8.70
CA ALA A 107 5.17 17.60 9.64
C ALA A 107 3.77 17.97 10.17
N LYS A 108 2.72 17.83 9.33
CA LYS A 108 1.34 18.05 9.77
C LYS A 108 0.85 16.96 10.71
N VAL A 109 1.16 15.68 10.43
CA VAL A 109 0.81 14.56 11.30
C VAL A 109 1.54 14.66 12.63
N ASP A 110 2.83 15.00 12.62
CA ASP A 110 3.63 15.17 13.86
C ASP A 110 3.09 16.27 14.78
N LYS A 111 2.50 17.34 14.20
CA LYS A 111 1.89 18.44 14.95
C LYS A 111 0.43 18.20 15.36
N MET A 112 -0.18 17.12 14.89
CA MET A 112 -1.58 16.81 15.19
C MET A 112 -1.75 16.53 16.69
N LYS A 113 -2.72 17.15 17.34
CA LYS A 113 -3.16 16.73 18.68
C LYS A 113 -3.77 15.34 18.55
N ARG A 114 -3.31 14.40 19.37
CA ARG A 114 -3.67 12.98 19.26
C ARG A 114 -3.93 12.37 20.62
N ARG A 115 -4.89 11.48 20.68
CA ARG A 115 -5.26 10.67 21.84
C ARG A 115 -4.58 9.30 21.79
N LYS A 116 -4.34 8.79 20.57
CA LYS A 116 -3.72 7.48 20.28
C LYS A 116 -2.22 7.61 20.02
N ASP A 117 -1.52 6.49 20.13
CA ASP A 117 -0.13 6.38 19.69
C ASP A 117 -0.10 6.37 18.15
N ILE A 118 0.36 7.47 17.57
CA ILE A 118 0.56 7.62 16.13
C ILE A 118 2.04 7.81 15.87
N LEU A 119 2.67 6.83 15.23
CA LEU A 119 4.07 6.89 14.85
C LEU A 119 4.18 7.24 13.37
N THR A 120 4.93 8.29 13.07
CA THR A 120 5.02 8.85 11.73
C THR A 120 6.39 8.56 11.12
N TYR A 121 6.37 7.96 9.94
CA TYR A 121 7.56 7.63 9.17
C TYR A 121 7.59 8.46 7.88
N GLY A 122 8.78 8.87 7.47
CA GLY A 122 9.02 9.39 6.11
C GLY A 122 9.13 8.27 5.10
N PHE A 123 10.10 8.39 4.17
CA PHE A 123 10.45 7.28 3.29
C PHE A 123 11.18 6.18 4.08
N VAL A 124 10.74 4.94 3.94
CA VAL A 124 11.27 3.76 4.64
C VAL A 124 11.54 2.61 3.68
N ASN A 125 12.54 1.80 4.00
CA ASN A 125 12.91 0.62 3.21
C ASN A 125 12.41 -0.71 3.81
N ASN A 126 11.84 -0.66 5.02
CA ASN A 126 11.38 -1.80 5.79
C ASN A 126 9.85 -1.91 5.86
N VAL A 127 9.17 -1.56 4.77
CA VAL A 127 7.70 -1.65 4.66
C VAL A 127 7.19 -3.07 4.96
N ASP A 128 7.96 -4.09 4.57
CA ASP A 128 7.68 -5.49 4.86
C ASP A 128 7.58 -5.78 6.37
N VAL A 129 8.45 -5.21 7.19
CA VAL A 129 8.42 -5.32 8.66
C VAL A 129 7.26 -4.52 9.25
N LEU A 130 6.99 -3.31 8.73
CA LEU A 130 5.83 -2.52 9.16
C LEU A 130 4.52 -3.27 8.88
N MET A 131 4.40 -3.92 7.72
CA MET A 131 3.23 -4.74 7.38
C MET A 131 3.10 -5.95 8.31
N ASP A 132 4.20 -6.61 8.66
CA ASP A 132 4.20 -7.74 9.61
C ASP A 132 3.75 -7.31 11.02
N ALA A 133 4.09 -6.09 11.44
CA ALA A 133 3.69 -5.54 12.74
C ALA A 133 2.21 -5.16 12.83
N CYS A 134 1.53 -5.00 11.69
CA CYS A 134 0.17 -4.47 11.62
C CYS A 134 -0.91 -5.55 11.50
N ASN A 135 -2.12 -5.21 11.94
CA ASN A 135 -3.31 -6.05 11.83
C ASN A 135 -4.13 -5.74 10.57
N CYS A 136 -4.00 -4.53 10.06
CA CYS A 136 -4.60 -4.11 8.78
C CYS A 136 -3.83 -2.92 8.20
N ILE A 137 -4.06 -2.68 6.90
CA ILE A 137 -3.53 -1.52 6.19
C ILE A 137 -4.67 -0.70 5.59
N ILE A 138 -4.57 0.62 5.72
CA ILE A 138 -5.39 1.59 5.00
C ILE A 138 -4.51 2.18 3.91
N THR A 139 -4.90 2.00 2.67
CA THR A 139 -4.13 2.44 1.51
C THR A 139 -5.04 2.83 0.35
N LYS A 140 -4.48 3.51 -0.65
CA LYS A 140 -5.14 3.70 -1.93
C LYS A 140 -5.06 2.40 -2.77
N PRO A 141 -5.91 2.17 -3.77
CA PRO A 141 -5.90 0.98 -4.61
C PRO A 141 -4.71 0.96 -5.60
N GLY A 142 -3.48 1.09 -5.09
CA GLY A 142 -2.26 1.05 -5.89
C GLY A 142 -1.71 -0.38 -6.03
N GLY A 143 -1.36 -0.79 -7.25
CA GLY A 143 -0.97 -2.17 -7.57
C GLY A 143 0.14 -2.74 -6.69
N LEU A 144 1.24 -2.01 -6.46
CA LEU A 144 2.37 -2.51 -5.65
C LEU A 144 1.98 -2.69 -4.18
N SER A 145 1.47 -1.65 -3.53
CA SER A 145 1.13 -1.71 -2.10
C SER A 145 0.07 -2.76 -1.78
N THR A 146 -0.92 -2.93 -2.67
CA THR A 146 -1.94 -3.96 -2.51
C THR A 146 -1.38 -5.36 -2.71
N SER A 147 -0.50 -5.58 -3.71
CA SER A 147 0.16 -6.87 -3.93
C SER A 147 1.09 -7.25 -2.78
N GLU A 148 1.82 -6.29 -2.23
CA GLU A 148 2.67 -6.46 -1.05
C GLU A 148 1.85 -6.84 0.19
N ALA A 149 0.74 -6.14 0.44
CA ALA A 149 -0.17 -6.43 1.55
C ALA A 149 -0.84 -7.79 1.41
N LEU A 150 -1.26 -8.19 0.20
CA LEU A 150 -1.81 -9.52 -0.08
C LEU A 150 -0.79 -10.62 0.16
N ALA A 151 0.47 -10.43 -0.27
CA ALA A 151 1.55 -11.39 0.01
C ALA A 151 1.80 -11.55 1.52
N LYS A 152 1.67 -10.47 2.28
CA LYS A 152 1.74 -10.47 3.75
C LYS A 152 0.44 -10.99 4.41
N ARG A 153 -0.61 -11.28 3.64
CA ARG A 153 -1.96 -11.65 4.14
C ARG A 153 -2.51 -10.62 5.12
N LEU A 154 -2.25 -9.36 4.85
CA LEU A 154 -2.69 -8.23 5.66
C LEU A 154 -4.05 -7.74 5.15
N PRO A 155 -5.08 -7.66 5.98
CA PRO A 155 -6.38 -7.08 5.62
C PRO A 155 -6.22 -5.66 5.09
N ILE A 156 -6.90 -5.34 3.98
CA ILE A 156 -6.73 -4.06 3.27
C ILE A 156 -8.04 -3.29 3.30
N LEU A 157 -7.98 -2.03 3.73
CA LEU A 157 -9.02 -1.03 3.55
C LEU A 157 -8.55 -0.04 2.47
N MET A 158 -9.25 -0.01 1.34
CA MET A 158 -8.90 0.86 0.21
C MET A 158 -9.68 2.16 0.27
N LEU A 159 -8.99 3.27 0.12
CA LEU A 159 -9.54 4.62 0.12
C LEU A 159 -8.92 5.46 -1.00
N ASP A 160 -9.68 6.46 -1.44
CA ASP A 160 -9.22 7.53 -2.34
C ASP A 160 -8.49 7.01 -3.61
N PRO A 161 -9.20 6.34 -4.54
CA PRO A 161 -8.61 5.99 -5.82
C PRO A 161 -8.14 7.26 -6.57
N ILE A 162 -7.03 7.18 -7.26
CA ILE A 162 -6.60 8.27 -8.15
C ILE A 162 -7.47 8.22 -9.41
N PRO A 163 -8.25 9.29 -9.70
CA PRO A 163 -9.11 9.33 -10.87
C PRO A 163 -8.33 9.06 -12.16
N GLY A 164 -8.88 8.19 -13.02
CA GLY A 164 -8.27 7.81 -14.30
C GLY A 164 -7.11 6.83 -14.23
N GLN A 165 -6.58 6.54 -13.04
CA GLN A 165 -5.51 5.57 -12.83
C GLN A 165 -5.96 4.33 -12.04
N GLU A 166 -6.78 4.51 -11.02
CA GLU A 166 -7.14 3.48 -10.04
C GLU A 166 -8.67 3.24 -9.94
N ASP A 167 -9.48 4.01 -10.65
CA ASP A 167 -10.95 4.02 -10.60
C ASP A 167 -11.63 3.24 -11.73
N ARG A 168 -10.86 2.35 -12.43
CA ARG A 168 -11.36 1.54 -13.57
C ARG A 168 -11.15 0.06 -13.35
#